data_797cc375313b095e674e7f6ce884cbe7
#
_entry.id   797cc375313b095e674e7f6ce884cbe7
#
_cell.length_a   1.000
_cell.length_b   1.000
_cell.length_c   1.000
_cell.angle_alpha   90.00
_cell.angle_beta   90.00
_cell.angle_gamma   90.00
#
_symmetry.space_group_name_H-M   'P 1'
#
loop_
_entity.id
_entity.type
_entity.pdbx_description
1 polymer ?
#
loop_
_entity_poly.entity_id
_entity_poly.type
_entity_poly.pdbx_seq_one_letter_code
_entity_poly.pdbx_strand_id
1 'polypeptide(L)'
;VNRGTYTMIRRFALASAILIAAGSAAPAMAGALSADVEVTATVPNNCTISTSSIGFGNYDPIGSNSNTPLTASGSVTITCTKEASASITLGQGSNAGEGSTDSTPARRLHNNFGDFLSYQIYQDSNLNTVWGNTADTGVLELGNGAEQEKTVFGRIAAGQNNVPAGSYSDIVSATVTF
;
A
#
# COMPACT_ATOMS: atom_id res chain seq x y z
N VAL A 1 21.04 75.81 -101.86
CA VAL A 1 21.23 74.74 -102.82
C VAL A 1 21.37 73.45 -102.02
N ASN A 2 20.43 72.64 -102.16
CA ASN A 2 20.46 71.21 -102.43
C ASN A 2 19.78 70.27 -101.48
N ARG A 3 18.72 69.78 -101.99
CA ARG A 3 18.23 68.40 -102.11
C ARG A 3 18.24 67.55 -100.79
N GLY A 4 17.16 67.32 -100.36
CA GLY A 4 16.15 66.34 -100.31
C GLY A 4 16.55 64.88 -100.46
N THR A 5 16.24 64.10 -99.55
CA THR A 5 15.94 62.69 -99.80
C THR A 5 14.99 62.18 -98.72
N TYR A 6 13.81 61.85 -99.17
CA TYR A 6 12.79 61.20 -98.36
C TYR A 6 13.14 59.72 -98.20
N THR A 7 13.29 59.27 -97.04
CA THR A 7 13.39 57.81 -96.79
C THR A 7 12.14 57.33 -96.08
N MET A 8 11.45 56.40 -96.71
CA MET A 8 10.24 55.75 -96.22
C MET A 8 10.47 55.01 -94.90
N ILE A 9 9.66 55.40 -93.90
CA ILE A 9 9.61 54.65 -92.65
C ILE A 9 8.68 53.45 -92.86
N ARG A 10 9.27 52.27 -92.96
CA ARG A 10 8.53 51.04 -92.88
C ARG A 10 8.07 50.81 -91.42
N ARG A 11 6.75 50.78 -91.23
CA ARG A 11 6.12 50.41 -89.96
C ARG A 11 6.28 48.94 -89.80
N PHE A 12 7.18 48.50 -88.91
CA PHE A 12 7.18 47.16 -88.39
C PHE A 12 6.19 47.05 -87.21
N ALA A 13 5.11 46.33 -87.43
CA ALA A 13 4.21 45.93 -86.34
C ALA A 13 4.89 44.83 -85.50
N LEU A 14 5.31 45.20 -84.33
CA LEU A 14 5.76 44.20 -83.31
C LEU A 14 4.52 43.56 -82.72
N ALA A 15 4.24 42.35 -83.13
CA ALA A 15 3.28 41.51 -82.47
C ALA A 15 3.95 40.97 -81.16
N SER A 16 3.56 41.55 -80.03
CA SER A 16 3.96 41.05 -78.69
C SER A 16 3.20 39.79 -78.39
N ALA A 17 3.84 38.64 -78.54
CA ALA A 17 3.32 37.36 -78.04
C ALA A 17 3.49 37.35 -76.52
N ILE A 18 2.38 37.49 -75.78
CA ILE A 18 2.34 37.28 -74.34
C ILE A 18 2.34 35.77 -74.12
N LEU A 19 3.49 35.19 -73.75
CA LEU A 19 3.60 33.85 -73.24
C LEU A 19 3.03 33.83 -71.78
N ILE A 20 1.80 33.37 -71.61
CA ILE A 20 1.25 33.05 -70.31
C ILE A 20 1.92 31.73 -69.88
N ALA A 21 2.97 31.83 -69.12
CA ALA A 21 3.52 30.67 -68.40
C ALA A 21 2.49 30.25 -67.33
N ALA A 22 1.67 29.28 -67.68
CA ALA A 22 0.86 28.57 -66.68
C ALA A 22 1.82 27.79 -65.75
N GLY A 23 2.25 28.45 -64.67
CA GLY A 23 2.97 27.83 -63.60
C GLY A 23 2.05 26.80 -62.93
N SER A 24 2.27 25.53 -63.18
CA SER A 24 1.68 24.47 -62.40
C SER A 24 2.22 24.60 -60.99
N ALA A 25 1.44 25.21 -60.09
CA ALA A 25 1.71 25.13 -58.67
C ALA A 25 1.55 23.66 -58.25
N ALA A 26 2.65 22.96 -58.15
CA ALA A 26 2.64 21.65 -57.52
C ALA A 26 2.13 21.82 -56.07
N PRO A 27 1.15 21.02 -55.62
CA PRO A 27 0.72 21.07 -54.23
C PRO A 27 1.93 20.81 -53.34
N ALA A 28 2.22 21.73 -52.43
CA ALA A 28 3.22 21.50 -51.38
C ALA A 28 2.68 20.36 -50.52
N MET A 29 3.24 19.17 -50.66
CA MET A 29 2.95 18.06 -49.78
C MET A 29 3.54 18.42 -48.42
N ALA A 30 2.68 18.82 -47.49
CA ALA A 30 3.08 18.97 -46.09
C ALA A 30 3.44 17.60 -45.57
N GLY A 31 4.72 17.32 -45.47
CA GLY A 31 5.20 16.11 -44.82
C GLY A 31 5.01 16.23 -43.29
N ALA A 32 4.32 15.28 -42.70
CA ALA A 32 4.31 15.14 -41.26
C ALA A 32 5.44 14.17 -40.84
N LEU A 33 6.22 14.57 -39.88
CA LEU A 33 7.21 13.72 -39.19
C LEU A 33 6.70 13.45 -37.78
N SER A 34 6.73 12.21 -37.38
CA SER A 34 6.42 11.79 -36.01
C SER A 34 7.59 11.03 -35.44
N ALA A 35 7.78 11.12 -34.13
CA ALA A 35 8.71 10.34 -33.35
C ALA A 35 8.00 9.90 -32.09
N ASP A 36 8.30 8.70 -31.62
CA ASP A 36 7.75 8.15 -30.39
C ASP A 36 8.51 8.71 -29.18
N VAL A 37 7.76 9.07 -28.13
CA VAL A 37 8.30 9.42 -26.83
C VAL A 37 7.95 8.26 -25.90
N GLU A 38 8.97 7.55 -25.44
CA GLU A 38 8.80 6.49 -24.43
C GLU A 38 8.45 7.14 -23.08
N VAL A 39 7.34 6.70 -22.48
CA VAL A 39 6.91 7.13 -21.14
C VAL A 39 6.80 5.90 -20.27
N THR A 40 7.61 5.85 -19.21
CA THR A 40 7.68 4.72 -18.29
C THR A 40 7.36 5.15 -16.87
N ALA A 41 6.77 4.24 -16.08
CA ALA A 41 6.58 4.40 -14.64
C ALA A 41 6.71 3.03 -13.96
N THR A 42 7.16 3.04 -12.71
CA THR A 42 7.22 1.83 -11.87
C THR A 42 6.39 2.05 -10.62
N VAL A 43 5.53 1.09 -10.30
CA VAL A 43 4.76 1.07 -9.05
C VAL A 43 5.38 -0.01 -8.16
N PRO A 44 6.09 0.36 -7.08
CA PRO A 44 6.65 -0.61 -6.16
C PRO A 44 5.57 -1.20 -5.24
N ASN A 45 5.86 -2.38 -4.67
CA ASN A 45 5.11 -2.85 -3.51
C ASN A 45 5.32 -1.87 -2.35
N ASN A 46 4.24 -1.54 -1.66
CA ASN A 46 4.27 -0.70 -0.47
C ASN A 46 3.08 -1.04 0.42
N CYS A 47 3.29 -1.04 1.74
CA CYS A 47 2.23 -1.26 2.73
C CYS A 47 2.32 -0.24 3.86
N THR A 48 1.17 0.11 4.41
CA THR A 48 1.03 0.80 5.69
C THR A 48 0.35 -0.11 6.68
N ILE A 49 0.59 0.11 7.98
CA ILE A 49 -0.01 -0.65 9.07
C ILE A 49 -0.46 0.28 10.18
N SER A 50 -1.61 0.01 10.76
CA SER A 50 -2.12 0.62 11.98
C SER A 50 -2.81 -0.42 12.86
N THR A 51 -2.98 -0.14 14.15
CA THR A 51 -3.58 -1.08 15.10
C THR A 51 -4.57 -0.38 16.03
N SER A 52 -5.58 -1.12 16.49
CA SER A 52 -6.38 -0.75 17.65
C SER A 52 -6.01 -1.64 18.85
N SER A 53 -6.16 -1.12 20.07
CA SER A 53 -5.83 -1.82 21.28
C SER A 53 -6.80 -2.94 21.60
N ILE A 54 -6.32 -3.99 22.30
CA ILE A 54 -7.14 -5.01 22.94
C ILE A 54 -7.32 -4.61 24.41
N GLY A 55 -8.53 -4.22 24.79
CA GLY A 55 -8.88 -3.87 26.17
C GLY A 55 -9.67 -4.99 26.84
N PHE A 56 -9.08 -5.76 27.73
CA PHE A 56 -9.76 -6.85 28.42
C PHE A 56 -10.75 -6.36 29.50
N GLY A 57 -10.55 -5.15 30.01
CA GLY A 57 -11.35 -4.67 31.15
C GLY A 57 -10.96 -5.34 32.45
N ASN A 58 -11.94 -5.67 33.31
CA ASN A 58 -11.71 -6.28 34.60
C ASN A 58 -11.61 -7.80 34.50
N TYR A 59 -10.48 -8.35 34.96
CA TYR A 59 -10.29 -9.76 35.18
C TYR A 59 -10.46 -10.09 36.70
N ASP A 60 -11.50 -10.86 37.03
CA ASP A 60 -11.80 -11.27 38.41
C ASP A 60 -11.47 -12.76 38.59
N PRO A 61 -10.26 -13.09 39.09
CA PRO A 61 -9.79 -14.47 39.17
C PRO A 61 -10.50 -15.33 40.21
N ILE A 62 -11.18 -14.71 41.19
CA ILE A 62 -11.91 -15.42 42.26
C ILE A 62 -13.43 -15.38 42.04
N GLY A 63 -13.93 -14.54 41.14
CA GLY A 63 -15.34 -14.42 40.77
C GLY A 63 -15.61 -14.90 39.35
N SER A 64 -15.96 -13.98 38.46
CA SER A 64 -16.41 -14.30 37.10
C SER A 64 -15.38 -15.05 36.24
N ASN A 65 -14.09 -14.81 36.49
CA ASN A 65 -13.01 -15.45 35.72
C ASN A 65 -12.31 -16.59 36.45
N SER A 66 -12.90 -17.10 37.56
CA SER A 66 -12.38 -18.28 38.23
C SER A 66 -12.43 -19.54 37.36
N ASN A 67 -13.48 -19.68 36.53
CA ASN A 67 -13.69 -20.83 35.65
C ASN A 67 -13.98 -20.41 34.18
N THR A 68 -14.14 -19.13 33.91
CA THR A 68 -14.46 -18.61 32.57
C THR A 68 -13.37 -17.68 32.06
N PRO A 69 -12.77 -17.95 30.89
CA PRO A 69 -11.78 -17.04 30.29
C PRO A 69 -12.38 -15.68 30.03
N LEU A 70 -11.54 -14.65 30.04
CA LEU A 70 -11.90 -13.32 29.60
C LEU A 70 -11.39 -13.11 28.17
N THR A 71 -12.26 -12.66 27.29
CA THR A 71 -11.93 -12.38 25.88
C THR A 71 -12.14 -10.93 25.54
N ALA A 72 -11.34 -10.43 24.62
CA ALA A 72 -11.47 -9.11 24.05
C ALA A 72 -10.94 -9.11 22.62
N SER A 73 -11.21 -8.07 21.86
CA SER A 73 -10.70 -7.95 20.51
C SER A 73 -10.12 -6.55 20.25
N GLY A 74 -9.22 -6.49 19.32
CA GLY A 74 -8.68 -5.30 18.70
C GLY A 74 -8.58 -5.52 17.19
N SER A 75 -7.80 -4.71 16.49
CA SER A 75 -7.57 -4.91 15.06
C SER A 75 -6.17 -4.53 14.62
N VAL A 76 -5.76 -5.12 13.51
CA VAL A 76 -4.65 -4.67 12.68
C VAL A 76 -5.23 -4.30 11.32
N THR A 77 -4.96 -3.08 10.86
CA THR A 77 -5.39 -2.59 9.56
C THR A 77 -4.17 -2.35 8.68
N ILE A 78 -4.17 -2.89 7.47
CA ILE A 78 -3.13 -2.66 6.48
C ILE A 78 -3.73 -2.02 5.23
N THR A 79 -2.91 -1.25 4.52
CA THR A 79 -3.21 -0.80 3.16
C THR A 79 -1.99 -1.07 2.31
N CYS A 80 -2.10 -2.00 1.38
CA CYS A 80 -1.00 -2.41 0.50
C CYS A 80 -1.32 -2.11 -0.96
N THR A 81 -0.27 -1.85 -1.76
CA THR A 81 -0.38 -1.79 -3.22
C THR A 81 -1.11 -3.04 -3.72
N LYS A 82 -1.99 -2.85 -4.71
CA LYS A 82 -2.75 -3.96 -5.28
C LYS A 82 -1.84 -5.11 -5.72
N GLU A 83 -2.21 -6.35 -5.36
CA GLU A 83 -1.47 -7.58 -5.63
C GLU A 83 -0.13 -7.72 -4.88
N ALA A 84 0.21 -6.79 -3.98
CA ALA A 84 1.34 -6.99 -3.08
C ALA A 84 1.00 -8.10 -2.07
N SER A 85 1.84 -9.13 -2.02
CA SER A 85 1.70 -10.18 -1.00
C SER A 85 2.26 -9.68 0.32
N ALA A 86 1.43 -9.62 1.35
CA ALA A 86 1.79 -9.14 2.67
C ALA A 86 1.61 -10.23 3.72
N SER A 87 2.56 -10.32 4.65
CA SER A 87 2.48 -11.17 5.85
C SER A 87 2.40 -10.30 7.09
N ILE A 88 1.36 -10.46 7.88
CA ILE A 88 1.13 -9.73 9.13
C ILE A 88 1.49 -10.63 10.29
N THR A 89 2.43 -10.23 11.13
CA THR A 89 2.90 -10.98 12.29
C THR A 89 2.77 -10.17 13.57
N LEU A 90 2.62 -10.85 14.70
CA LEU A 90 2.52 -10.25 16.03
C LEU A 90 3.61 -10.79 16.94
N GLY A 91 4.41 -9.90 17.51
CA GLY A 91 5.53 -10.22 18.38
C GLY A 91 5.11 -10.93 19.68
N GLN A 92 6.11 -11.31 20.47
CA GLN A 92 5.94 -12.02 21.71
C GLN A 92 5.43 -11.14 22.86
N GLY A 93 5.36 -9.83 22.65
CA GLY A 93 5.11 -8.84 23.71
C GLY A 93 6.40 -8.42 24.42
N SER A 94 6.33 -7.29 25.13
CA SER A 94 7.47 -6.75 25.88
C SER A 94 7.77 -7.57 27.14
N ASN A 95 6.81 -8.39 27.62
CA ASN A 95 6.88 -9.15 28.85
C ASN A 95 6.75 -10.65 28.59
N ALA A 96 7.41 -11.14 27.54
CA ALA A 96 7.36 -12.55 27.16
C ALA A 96 7.78 -13.49 28.31
N GLY A 97 7.05 -14.59 28.48
CA GLY A 97 7.34 -15.61 29.49
C GLY A 97 8.52 -16.49 29.12
N GLU A 98 8.97 -17.28 30.07
CA GLU A 98 10.00 -18.29 29.84
C GLU A 98 9.54 -19.29 28.76
N GLY A 99 10.45 -19.66 27.87
CA GLY A 99 10.16 -20.55 26.75
C GLY A 99 9.37 -19.92 25.61
N SER A 100 9.09 -18.60 25.65
CA SER A 100 8.45 -17.89 24.55
C SER A 100 9.32 -17.91 23.31
N THR A 101 8.70 -18.15 22.16
CA THR A 101 9.34 -18.09 20.85
C THR A 101 8.47 -17.29 19.87
N ASP A 102 9.01 -16.93 18.73
CA ASP A 102 8.25 -16.23 17.70
C ASP A 102 7.09 -17.06 17.12
N SER A 103 7.23 -18.36 17.06
CA SER A 103 6.16 -19.26 16.60
C SER A 103 5.16 -19.63 17.70
N THR A 104 5.61 -19.65 18.95
CA THR A 104 4.79 -20.02 20.12
C THR A 104 4.99 -18.98 21.24
N PRO A 105 4.46 -17.77 21.07
CA PRO A 105 4.65 -16.70 22.04
C PRO A 105 3.92 -16.99 23.35
N ALA A 106 4.63 -16.83 24.47
CA ALA A 106 4.08 -16.88 25.82
C ALA A 106 3.90 -15.43 26.33
N ARG A 107 2.77 -14.83 25.98
CA ARG A 107 2.50 -13.41 26.25
C ARG A 107 2.01 -13.19 27.68
N ARG A 108 2.46 -12.10 28.29
CA ARG A 108 2.07 -11.72 29.65
C ARG A 108 1.88 -10.20 29.74
N LEU A 109 0.78 -9.79 30.35
CA LEU A 109 0.62 -8.46 30.88
C LEU A 109 1.46 -8.34 32.16
N HIS A 110 2.02 -7.18 32.41
CA HIS A 110 2.87 -6.88 33.56
C HIS A 110 2.32 -5.68 34.33
N ASN A 111 2.38 -5.75 35.65
CA ASN A 111 2.18 -4.60 36.52
C ASN A 111 3.54 -3.96 36.89
N ASN A 112 3.52 -2.78 37.47
CA ASN A 112 4.76 -2.08 37.86
C ASN A 112 5.45 -2.68 39.09
N PHE A 113 4.94 -3.79 39.66
CA PHE A 113 5.45 -4.45 40.88
C PHE A 113 6.13 -5.79 40.60
N GLY A 114 6.15 -6.24 39.35
CA GLY A 114 6.82 -7.48 38.96
C GLY A 114 5.89 -8.67 38.79
N ASP A 115 4.57 -8.49 38.89
CA ASP A 115 3.61 -9.57 38.70
C ASP A 115 3.12 -9.63 37.25
N PHE A 116 2.72 -10.84 36.86
CA PHE A 116 2.34 -11.13 35.47
C PHE A 116 0.97 -11.80 35.40
N LEU A 117 0.18 -11.38 34.40
CA LEU A 117 -1.07 -12.01 34.00
C LEU A 117 -0.94 -12.54 32.58
N SER A 118 -0.98 -13.85 32.40
CA SER A 118 -0.78 -14.50 31.11
C SER A 118 -2.00 -14.33 30.22
N TYR A 119 -1.74 -14.05 28.94
CA TYR A 119 -2.77 -13.95 27.90
C TYR A 119 -2.25 -14.51 26.58
N GLN A 120 -3.14 -14.67 25.60
CA GLN A 120 -2.78 -15.08 24.26
C GLN A 120 -3.58 -14.31 23.22
N ILE A 121 -3.03 -14.21 22.02
CA ILE A 121 -3.63 -13.56 20.84
C ILE A 121 -3.82 -14.61 19.74
N TYR A 122 -4.98 -14.56 19.09
CA TYR A 122 -5.40 -15.51 18.08
C TYR A 122 -5.85 -14.81 16.81
N GLN A 123 -5.76 -15.53 15.69
CA GLN A 123 -6.20 -15.09 14.37
C GLN A 123 -7.70 -15.27 14.15
N ASP A 124 -8.33 -16.17 14.91
CA ASP A 124 -9.72 -16.61 14.73
C ASP A 124 -10.56 -16.46 16.00
N SER A 125 -11.86 -16.26 15.82
CA SER A 125 -12.83 -16.09 16.91
C SER A 125 -13.03 -17.35 17.74
N ASN A 126 -12.65 -18.52 17.24
CA ASN A 126 -12.70 -19.79 17.99
C ASN A 126 -11.48 -19.97 18.89
N LEU A 127 -10.50 -19.06 18.81
CA LEU A 127 -9.28 -19.03 19.63
C LEU A 127 -8.45 -20.31 19.47
N ASN A 128 -8.33 -20.82 18.25
CA ASN A 128 -7.61 -22.03 17.91
C ASN A 128 -6.21 -21.75 17.37
N THR A 129 -6.06 -20.71 16.56
CA THR A 129 -4.82 -20.40 15.86
C THR A 129 -4.12 -19.22 16.51
N VAL A 130 -3.03 -19.50 17.22
CA VAL A 130 -2.21 -18.44 17.83
C VAL A 130 -1.58 -17.58 16.75
N TRP A 131 -1.66 -16.27 16.91
CA TRP A 131 -1.01 -15.32 16.01
C TRP A 131 0.42 -15.05 16.50
N GLY A 132 1.40 -15.61 15.80
CA GLY A 132 2.82 -15.51 16.14
C GLY A 132 3.58 -14.51 15.24
N ASN A 133 4.90 -14.57 15.36
CA ASN A 133 5.83 -13.66 14.68
C ASN A 133 6.67 -14.37 13.60
N THR A 134 6.16 -15.45 13.03
CA THR A 134 6.79 -16.13 11.88
C THR A 134 5.85 -16.12 10.69
N ALA A 135 6.38 -16.37 9.50
CA ALA A 135 5.57 -16.46 8.29
C ALA A 135 4.45 -17.51 8.41
N ASP A 136 4.74 -18.66 9.05
CA ASP A 136 3.79 -19.78 9.22
C ASP A 136 2.72 -19.50 10.29
N THR A 137 2.98 -18.58 11.20
CA THR A 137 2.06 -18.18 12.28
C THR A 137 1.52 -16.78 12.12
N GLY A 138 1.85 -16.12 11.03
CA GLY A 138 1.29 -14.84 10.60
C GLY A 138 0.02 -15.00 9.77
N VAL A 139 -0.61 -13.89 9.45
CA VAL A 139 -1.75 -13.82 8.53
C VAL A 139 -1.25 -13.32 7.18
N LEU A 140 -1.48 -14.12 6.14
CA LEU A 140 -1.19 -13.72 4.77
C LEU A 140 -2.36 -12.94 4.18
N GLU A 141 -2.05 -11.86 3.49
CA GLU A 141 -3.03 -11.00 2.84
C GLU A 141 -2.51 -10.53 1.49
N LEU A 142 -3.40 -10.42 0.52
CA LEU A 142 -3.10 -9.85 -0.78
C LEU A 142 -3.62 -8.41 -0.82
N GLY A 143 -2.75 -7.45 -1.08
CA GLY A 143 -3.09 -6.05 -1.20
C GLY A 143 -4.15 -5.80 -2.27
N ASN A 144 -5.13 -4.96 -1.97
CA ASN A 144 -6.20 -4.58 -2.90
C ASN A 144 -6.24 -3.08 -3.21
N GLY A 145 -5.26 -2.32 -2.69
CA GLY A 145 -5.20 -0.86 -2.83
C GLY A 145 -6.09 -0.09 -1.85
N ALA A 146 -6.81 -0.79 -0.96
CA ALA A 146 -7.68 -0.19 0.06
C ALA A 146 -7.34 -0.72 1.45
N GLU A 147 -7.94 -0.15 2.48
CA GLU A 147 -7.81 -0.64 3.85
C GLU A 147 -8.40 -2.05 4.00
N GLN A 148 -7.64 -2.92 4.65
CA GLN A 148 -8.02 -4.30 4.98
C GLN A 148 -7.80 -4.50 6.47
N GLU A 149 -8.89 -4.64 7.22
CA GLU A 149 -8.87 -4.86 8.65
C GLU A 149 -8.89 -6.34 8.99
N LYS A 150 -8.03 -6.73 9.94
CA LYS A 150 -7.99 -8.06 10.55
C LYS A 150 -8.28 -7.94 12.03
N THR A 151 -9.34 -8.62 12.48
CA THR A 151 -9.65 -8.68 13.91
C THR A 151 -8.59 -9.50 14.63
N VAL A 152 -8.14 -8.97 15.75
CA VAL A 152 -7.19 -9.61 16.67
C VAL A 152 -7.96 -10.08 17.89
N PHE A 153 -7.97 -11.38 18.15
CA PHE A 153 -8.73 -11.96 19.27
C PHE A 153 -7.80 -12.22 20.44
N GLY A 154 -8.09 -11.60 21.58
CA GLY A 154 -7.35 -11.77 22.82
C GLY A 154 -8.08 -12.66 23.80
N ARG A 155 -7.32 -13.46 24.59
CA ARG A 155 -7.86 -14.30 25.67
C ARG A 155 -6.93 -14.31 26.86
N ILE A 156 -7.50 -14.02 28.05
CA ILE A 156 -6.91 -14.32 29.33
C ILE A 156 -7.54 -15.64 29.83
N ALA A 157 -6.72 -16.62 30.15
CA ALA A 157 -7.22 -17.91 30.66
C ALA A 157 -7.88 -17.74 32.04
N ALA A 158 -8.86 -18.58 32.37
CA ALA A 158 -9.50 -18.61 33.67
C ALA A 158 -8.54 -19.02 34.77
N GLY A 159 -8.85 -18.71 36.02
CA GLY A 159 -8.24 -19.28 37.22
C GLY A 159 -6.83 -18.80 37.53
N GLN A 160 -6.38 -17.66 36.98
CA GLN A 160 -5.07 -17.09 37.39
C GLN A 160 -5.19 -16.31 38.71
N ASN A 161 -5.43 -17.02 39.80
CA ASN A 161 -5.76 -16.47 41.11
C ASN A 161 -4.57 -16.04 41.97
N ASN A 162 -3.35 -16.20 41.46
CA ASN A 162 -2.11 -15.79 42.13
C ASN A 162 -1.63 -14.38 41.68
N VAL A 163 -2.45 -13.64 40.96
CA VAL A 163 -2.11 -12.29 40.54
C VAL A 163 -2.68 -11.25 41.50
N PRO A 164 -1.90 -10.29 41.97
CA PRO A 164 -2.38 -9.18 42.82
C PRO A 164 -3.34 -8.26 42.04
N ALA A 165 -4.18 -7.56 42.80
CA ALA A 165 -4.98 -6.48 42.22
C ALA A 165 -4.07 -5.35 41.73
N GLY A 166 -4.37 -4.84 40.54
CA GLY A 166 -3.59 -3.79 39.92
C GLY A 166 -3.93 -3.59 38.45
N SER A 167 -3.24 -2.65 37.82
CA SER A 167 -3.30 -2.43 36.36
C SER A 167 -2.17 -3.20 35.68
N TYR A 168 -2.52 -3.97 34.68
CA TYR A 168 -1.60 -4.79 33.90
C TYR A 168 -1.61 -4.36 32.44
N SER A 169 -0.44 -4.29 31.81
CA SER A 169 -0.29 -3.90 30.41
C SER A 169 0.83 -4.68 29.73
N ASP A 170 0.75 -4.76 28.40
CA ASP A 170 1.82 -5.25 27.54
C ASP A 170 1.82 -4.49 26.23
N ILE A 171 2.93 -4.52 25.50
CA ILE A 171 3.05 -3.94 24.17
C ILE A 171 3.49 -5.05 23.22
N VAL A 172 2.65 -5.34 22.24
CA VAL A 172 2.93 -6.30 21.17
C VAL A 172 3.15 -5.55 19.86
N SER A 173 4.31 -5.76 19.24
CA SER A 173 4.60 -5.18 17.94
C SER A 173 3.85 -5.93 16.85
N ALA A 174 3.13 -5.22 15.99
CA ALA A 174 2.58 -5.74 14.75
C ALA A 174 3.51 -5.35 13.60
N THR A 175 3.86 -6.32 12.76
CA THR A 175 4.75 -6.12 11.61
C THR A 175 4.06 -6.58 10.34
N VAL A 176 4.18 -5.80 9.27
CA VAL A 176 3.81 -6.21 7.92
C VAL A 176 5.07 -6.34 7.07
N THR A 177 5.25 -7.50 6.45
CA THR A 177 6.33 -7.78 5.49
C THR A 177 5.72 -7.98 4.11
N PHE A 178 6.30 -7.34 3.07
CA PHE A 178 5.75 -7.31 1.72
C PHE A 178 6.84 -7.25 0.64
#